data_e480680d71228c1109b6e922c80c0e01
#
_entry.id   e480680d71228c1109b6e922c80c0e01
#
_cell.length_a   1.000
_cell.length_b   1.000
_cell.length_c   1.000
_cell.angle_alpha   90.00
_cell.angle_beta   90.00
_cell.angle_gamma   90.00
#
_symmetry.space_group_name_H-M   'P 1'
#
loop_
_entity.id
_entity.type
_entity.pdbx_description
1 polymer ?
#
loop_
_entity_poly.entity_id
_entity_poly.type
_entity_poly.pdbx_seq_one_letter_code
_entity_poly.pdbx_strand_id
1 'polypeptide(L)'
;MVKPTLLVLAAGMGSRYGSLKQMDGVGPNNEAIIDYSVYDAIRAGFGKVVFVIRHSFAKEFQEVFSPARYGGRIDVEYVFQELDYLPEGLSVPEGRVKPWGTNHAVMMAADAIREPFAVINADDFYGAEAYKTIADYLMQLDGSRDRYCMVAYDLNKTLSSNGTVSRGVCGVDGEGNLTSMVERTQIERMPDGKIVFHDGGADEVLAEDTPVSMNLFGFTPDFFVYSKEYFRTWFEANRENIKAEFY
;
A
#
# COMPACT_ATOMS: atom_id res chain seq x y z
N MET A 1 -24.65 -1.83 6.54
CA MET A 1 -23.47 -1.59 5.70
C MET A 1 -22.26 -2.11 6.44
N VAL A 2 -21.45 -2.90 5.79
CA VAL A 2 -20.18 -3.38 6.36
C VAL A 2 -19.21 -2.19 6.48
N LYS A 3 -18.44 -2.18 7.56
CA LYS A 3 -17.35 -1.20 7.70
C LYS A 3 -16.09 -1.84 7.12
N PRO A 4 -15.45 -1.22 6.13
CA PRO A 4 -14.23 -1.79 5.55
C PRO A 4 -13.07 -1.75 6.53
N THR A 5 -12.04 -2.58 6.25
CA THR A 5 -10.77 -2.57 6.98
C THR A 5 -9.72 -1.78 6.22
N LEU A 6 -8.90 -1.00 6.93
CA LEU A 6 -7.68 -0.40 6.40
C LEU A 6 -6.48 -1.32 6.71
N LEU A 7 -5.80 -1.80 5.68
CA LEU A 7 -4.56 -2.55 5.80
C LEU A 7 -3.37 -1.63 5.52
N VAL A 8 -2.50 -1.45 6.50
CA VAL A 8 -1.35 -0.55 6.44
C VAL A 8 -0.06 -1.36 6.33
N LEU A 9 0.67 -1.22 5.23
CA LEU A 9 1.91 -1.94 4.99
C LEU A 9 3.09 -1.21 5.65
N ALA A 10 3.47 -1.66 6.84
CA ALA A 10 4.52 -1.07 7.66
C ALA A 10 5.75 -1.99 7.86
N ALA A 11 5.77 -3.19 7.28
CA ALA A 11 6.86 -4.16 7.45
C ALA A 11 8.18 -3.76 6.77
N GLY A 12 8.13 -2.87 5.78
CA GLY A 12 9.31 -2.31 5.09
C GLY A 12 10.05 -1.23 5.87
N MET A 13 9.53 -0.87 7.05
CA MET A 13 10.02 0.21 7.88
C MET A 13 11.38 -0.09 8.50
N GLY A 14 12.28 0.87 8.48
CA GLY A 14 13.46 0.89 9.35
C GLY A 14 14.73 0.25 8.81
N SER A 15 14.77 -0.31 7.60
CA SER A 15 15.96 -1.03 7.13
C SER A 15 17.16 -0.14 6.76
N ARG A 16 16.97 1.17 6.51
CA ARG A 16 18.03 2.03 5.98
C ARG A 16 18.73 2.95 7.00
N TYR A 17 18.14 3.20 8.17
CA TYR A 17 18.65 4.23 9.11
C TYR A 17 18.58 3.84 10.60
N GLY A 18 18.29 2.58 10.94
CA GLY A 18 18.30 2.13 12.35
C GLY A 18 17.23 2.75 13.26
N SER A 19 16.36 3.62 12.73
CA SER A 19 15.20 4.17 13.43
C SER A 19 13.91 3.93 12.62
N LEU A 20 12.79 3.82 13.30
CA LEU A 20 11.48 3.67 12.70
C LEU A 20 10.99 5.04 12.21
N LYS A 21 11.56 5.56 11.11
CA LYS A 21 11.23 6.89 10.56
C LYS A 21 9.74 7.17 10.37
N GLN A 22 8.94 6.13 10.18
CA GLN A 22 7.51 6.25 10.03
C GLN A 22 6.78 6.49 11.36
N MET A 23 7.50 6.39 12.48
CA MET A 23 7.04 6.82 13.80
C MET A 23 7.48 8.25 14.12
N ASP A 24 8.37 8.85 13.29
CA ASP A 24 8.78 10.23 13.48
C ASP A 24 7.57 11.15 13.26
N GLY A 25 7.34 12.01 14.23
CA GLY A 25 6.26 12.99 14.15
C GLY A 25 6.55 14.06 13.10
N VAL A 26 5.63 14.20 12.16
CA VAL A 26 5.64 15.27 11.13
C VAL A 26 4.61 16.35 11.44
N GLY A 27 3.64 16.04 12.29
CA GLY A 27 2.59 16.97 12.70
C GLY A 27 2.95 17.82 13.91
N PRO A 28 2.15 18.88 14.20
CA PRO A 28 2.41 19.84 15.25
C PRO A 28 2.39 19.25 16.67
N ASN A 29 1.70 18.12 16.88
CA ASN A 29 1.68 17.41 18.16
C ASN A 29 2.39 16.04 18.06
N ASN A 30 3.37 15.95 17.18
CA ASN A 30 4.16 14.75 16.95
C ASN A 30 3.35 13.58 16.33
N GLU A 31 2.35 13.89 15.50
CA GLU A 31 1.64 12.89 14.73
C GLU A 31 2.52 12.35 13.60
N ALA A 32 2.59 11.04 13.45
CA ALA A 32 3.22 10.38 12.30
C ALA A 32 2.28 10.41 11.06
N ILE A 33 2.81 10.14 9.86
CA ILE A 33 1.99 10.04 8.63
C ILE A 33 0.88 8.99 8.82
N ILE A 34 1.16 7.87 9.46
CA ILE A 34 0.19 6.83 9.81
C ILE A 34 -1.00 7.38 10.59
N ASP A 35 -0.79 8.33 11.52
CA ASP A 35 -1.87 8.91 12.32
C ASP A 35 -2.88 9.65 11.45
N TYR A 36 -2.40 10.40 10.46
CA TYR A 36 -3.28 11.07 9.48
C TYR A 36 -4.07 10.05 8.67
N SER A 37 -3.42 8.98 8.21
CA SER A 37 -4.07 7.89 7.48
C SER A 37 -5.18 7.23 8.28
N VAL A 38 -4.92 6.86 9.54
CA VAL A 38 -5.92 6.24 10.43
C VAL A 38 -7.01 7.23 10.81
N TYR A 39 -6.67 8.50 11.05
CA TYR A 39 -7.66 9.55 11.34
C TYR A 39 -8.64 9.75 10.19
N ASP A 40 -8.14 9.85 8.97
CA ASP A 40 -8.97 10.02 7.78
C ASP A 40 -9.80 8.76 7.49
N ALA A 41 -9.25 7.56 7.72
CA ALA A 41 -9.99 6.30 7.62
C ALA A 41 -11.15 6.24 8.62
N ILE A 42 -10.94 6.64 9.89
CA ILE A 42 -12.02 6.72 10.90
C ILE A 42 -13.14 7.65 10.41
N ARG A 43 -12.81 8.82 9.88
CA ARG A 43 -13.79 9.78 9.35
C ARG A 43 -14.51 9.26 8.11
N ALA A 44 -13.85 8.46 7.29
CA ALA A 44 -14.42 7.81 6.12
C ALA A 44 -15.32 6.61 6.47
N GLY A 45 -15.28 6.11 7.72
CA GLY A 45 -16.16 5.04 8.20
C GLY A 45 -15.53 3.66 8.22
N PHE A 46 -14.19 3.54 8.12
CA PHE A 46 -13.49 2.29 8.38
C PHE A 46 -13.71 1.82 9.83
N GLY A 47 -13.89 0.51 10.00
CA GLY A 47 -14.15 -0.09 11.32
C GLY A 47 -12.93 -0.68 12.00
N LYS A 48 -11.92 -1.05 11.20
CA LYS A 48 -10.71 -1.70 11.67
C LYS A 48 -9.49 -1.19 10.91
N VAL A 49 -8.35 -1.12 11.58
CA VAL A 49 -7.02 -0.99 10.96
C VAL A 49 -6.19 -2.24 11.30
N VAL A 50 -5.56 -2.81 10.31
CA VAL A 50 -4.62 -3.93 10.45
C VAL A 50 -3.24 -3.43 10.00
N PHE A 51 -2.26 -3.50 10.89
CA PHE A 51 -0.88 -3.14 10.57
C PHE A 51 -0.07 -4.39 10.23
N VAL A 52 0.54 -4.41 9.06
CA VAL A 52 1.56 -5.42 8.70
C VAL A 52 2.91 -4.92 9.17
N ILE A 53 3.48 -5.58 10.15
CA ILE A 53 4.74 -5.18 10.79
C ILE A 53 5.73 -6.35 10.84
N ARG A 54 6.88 -6.17 11.46
CA ARG A 54 7.86 -7.23 11.75
C ARG A 54 8.03 -7.41 13.25
N HIS A 55 8.34 -8.63 13.68
CA HIS A 55 8.62 -8.93 15.09
C HIS A 55 9.77 -8.09 15.65
N SER A 56 10.75 -7.74 14.81
CA SER A 56 11.94 -7.00 15.23
C SER A 56 11.68 -5.63 15.85
N PHE A 57 10.51 -5.02 15.56
CA PHE A 57 10.12 -3.72 16.11
C PHE A 57 8.65 -3.68 16.61
N ALA A 58 8.04 -4.86 16.77
CA ALA A 58 6.63 -4.97 17.11
C ALA A 58 6.27 -4.24 18.41
N LYS A 59 7.11 -4.36 19.44
CA LYS A 59 6.86 -3.78 20.74
C LYS A 59 6.75 -2.25 20.66
N GLU A 60 7.75 -1.61 20.09
CA GLU A 60 7.80 -0.16 19.92
C GLU A 60 6.63 0.35 19.04
N PHE A 61 6.34 -0.37 17.96
CA PHE A 61 5.24 -0.03 17.06
C PHE A 61 3.89 -0.10 17.76
N GLN A 62 3.62 -1.18 18.51
CA GLN A 62 2.36 -1.39 19.23
C GLN A 62 2.18 -0.42 20.39
N GLU A 63 3.25 0.02 21.05
CA GLU A 63 3.21 1.07 22.07
C GLU A 63 2.76 2.41 21.48
N VAL A 64 3.27 2.76 20.28
CA VAL A 64 2.94 4.03 19.60
C VAL A 64 1.55 3.97 18.96
N PHE A 65 1.27 2.98 18.13
CA PHE A 65 0.03 2.87 17.36
C PHE A 65 -1.00 1.95 18.03
N SER A 66 -1.17 2.10 19.34
CA SER A 66 -2.10 1.30 20.14
C SER A 66 -3.57 1.74 19.95
N PRO A 67 -4.56 0.89 20.30
CA PRO A 67 -5.97 1.27 20.30
C PRO A 67 -6.26 2.55 21.09
N ALA A 68 -5.54 2.78 22.19
CA ALA A 68 -5.69 3.97 23.03
C ALA A 68 -5.33 5.27 22.27
N ARG A 69 -4.36 5.23 21.36
CA ARG A 69 -3.98 6.38 20.53
C ARG A 69 -5.15 6.92 19.69
N TYR A 70 -6.01 6.02 19.23
CA TYR A 70 -7.18 6.36 18.43
C TYR A 70 -8.47 6.51 19.23
N GLY A 71 -8.37 6.47 20.57
CA GLY A 71 -9.51 6.66 21.48
C GLY A 71 -10.61 5.63 21.34
N GLY A 72 -10.27 4.40 20.91
CA GLY A 72 -11.23 3.30 20.70
C GLY A 72 -12.22 3.53 19.55
N ARG A 73 -11.93 4.47 18.65
CA ARG A 73 -12.81 4.81 17.51
C ARG A 73 -12.66 3.85 16.33
N ILE A 74 -11.62 3.02 16.32
CA ILE A 74 -11.33 2.00 15.31
C ILE A 74 -10.68 0.81 16.00
N ASP A 75 -11.01 -0.41 15.58
CA ASP A 75 -10.34 -1.61 16.05
C ASP A 75 -8.92 -1.68 15.48
N VAL A 76 -7.95 -2.13 16.28
CA VAL A 76 -6.54 -2.19 15.89
C VAL A 76 -6.02 -3.62 16.00
N GLU A 77 -5.53 -4.17 14.90
CA GLU A 77 -4.88 -5.48 14.84
C GLU A 77 -3.48 -5.38 14.23
N TYR A 78 -2.63 -6.37 14.53
CA TYR A 78 -1.28 -6.45 14.00
C TYR A 78 -1.05 -7.84 13.43
N VAL A 79 -0.48 -7.87 12.22
CA VAL A 79 -0.03 -9.10 11.58
C VAL A 79 1.44 -8.96 11.21
N PHE A 80 2.11 -10.09 11.01
CA PHE A 80 3.56 -10.08 10.85
C PHE A 80 3.98 -10.57 9.48
N GLN A 81 4.91 -9.86 8.85
CA GLN A 81 5.59 -10.30 7.65
C GLN A 81 7.01 -10.71 7.99
N GLU A 82 7.30 -12.01 7.91
CA GLU A 82 8.65 -12.56 8.09
C GLU A 82 9.05 -13.40 6.88
N LEU A 83 10.35 -13.67 6.73
CA LEU A 83 10.88 -14.42 5.58
C LEU A 83 10.40 -15.87 5.54
N ASP A 84 10.24 -16.48 6.70
CA ASP A 84 9.81 -17.88 6.90
C ASP A 84 8.28 -18.04 6.91
N TYR A 85 7.52 -16.95 6.84
CA TYR A 85 6.06 -16.99 6.73
C TYR A 85 5.64 -17.29 5.29
N LEU A 86 5.81 -18.55 4.91
CA LEU A 86 5.59 -19.06 3.57
C LEU A 86 4.43 -20.07 3.53
N PRO A 87 3.73 -20.21 2.40
CA PRO A 87 2.80 -21.29 2.19
C PRO A 87 3.46 -22.66 2.43
N GLU A 88 2.67 -23.62 2.92
CA GLU A 88 3.11 -24.99 3.20
C GLU A 88 3.89 -25.61 2.02
N GLY A 89 5.03 -26.25 2.34
CA GLY A 89 5.92 -26.89 1.37
C GLY A 89 6.95 -25.97 0.73
N LEU A 90 6.93 -24.65 1.01
CA LEU A 90 7.96 -23.72 0.58
C LEU A 90 8.97 -23.47 1.70
N SER A 91 10.20 -23.15 1.32
CA SER A 91 11.27 -22.83 2.26
C SER A 91 12.09 -21.64 1.77
N VAL A 92 12.62 -20.85 2.70
CA VAL A 92 13.44 -19.68 2.37
C VAL A 92 14.71 -20.13 1.65
N PRO A 93 14.99 -19.63 0.44
CA PRO A 93 16.23 -19.93 -0.26
C PRO A 93 17.45 -19.45 0.52
N GLU A 94 18.55 -20.20 0.43
CA GLU A 94 19.80 -19.85 1.08
C GLU A 94 20.29 -18.46 0.65
N GLY A 95 20.72 -17.65 1.63
CA GLY A 95 21.23 -16.29 1.40
C GLY A 95 20.15 -15.22 1.18
N ARG A 96 18.85 -15.56 1.18
CA ARG A 96 17.81 -14.55 1.07
C ARG A 96 17.62 -13.79 2.38
N VAL A 97 17.75 -12.47 2.32
CA VAL A 97 17.49 -11.52 3.42
C VAL A 97 16.42 -10.49 3.05
N LYS A 98 16.09 -10.38 1.76
CA LYS A 98 15.13 -9.41 1.24
C LYS A 98 13.70 -9.91 1.49
N PRO A 99 12.79 -9.05 2.00
CA PRO A 99 11.35 -9.38 2.08
C PRO A 99 10.78 -9.83 0.73
N TRP A 100 9.65 -10.53 0.77
CA TRP A 100 9.03 -11.10 -0.44
C TRP A 100 8.27 -10.09 -1.30
N GLY A 101 8.10 -8.86 -0.84
CA GLY A 101 7.38 -7.80 -1.54
C GLY A 101 6.04 -7.44 -0.90
N THR A 102 5.34 -6.47 -1.51
CA THR A 102 4.12 -5.88 -0.95
C THR A 102 2.93 -6.83 -0.99
N ASN A 103 2.77 -7.64 -2.05
CA ASN A 103 1.67 -8.59 -2.11
C ASN A 103 1.81 -9.69 -1.05
N HIS A 104 3.04 -10.14 -0.76
CA HIS A 104 3.25 -11.06 0.37
C HIS A 104 2.88 -10.40 1.72
N ALA A 105 3.15 -9.11 1.90
CA ALA A 105 2.71 -8.38 3.10
C ALA A 105 1.18 -8.38 3.20
N VAL A 106 0.46 -8.14 2.10
CA VAL A 106 -1.01 -8.21 2.06
C VAL A 106 -1.50 -9.60 2.45
N MET A 107 -0.88 -10.68 1.94
CA MET A 107 -1.26 -12.07 2.25
C MET A 107 -1.24 -12.38 3.75
N MET A 108 -0.37 -11.72 4.54
CA MET A 108 -0.28 -11.94 6.00
C MET A 108 -1.56 -11.53 6.72
N ALA A 109 -2.39 -10.70 6.13
CA ALA A 109 -3.65 -10.25 6.72
C ALA A 109 -4.85 -11.18 6.42
N ALA A 110 -4.64 -12.28 5.70
CA ALA A 110 -5.72 -13.19 5.26
C ALA A 110 -6.58 -13.74 6.39
N ASP A 111 -6.02 -13.93 7.58
CA ASP A 111 -6.77 -14.43 8.74
C ASP A 111 -7.42 -13.31 9.58
N ALA A 112 -6.93 -12.09 9.46
CA ALA A 112 -7.42 -10.92 10.18
C ALA A 112 -8.56 -10.18 9.46
N ILE A 113 -8.72 -10.34 8.14
CA ILE A 113 -9.66 -9.58 7.32
C ILE A 113 -10.68 -10.51 6.64
N ARG A 114 -11.97 -10.25 6.85
CA ARG A 114 -13.09 -10.99 6.25
C ARG A 114 -14.05 -10.10 5.48
N GLU A 115 -13.93 -8.79 5.63
CA GLU A 115 -14.69 -7.73 4.98
C GLU A 115 -13.90 -7.09 3.84
N PRO A 116 -14.54 -6.31 2.93
CA PRO A 116 -13.81 -5.50 1.95
C PRO A 116 -12.79 -4.60 2.63
N PHE A 117 -11.64 -4.40 2.00
CA PHE A 117 -10.52 -3.69 2.63
C PHE A 117 -9.75 -2.81 1.65
N ALA A 118 -9.16 -1.74 2.18
CA ALA A 118 -8.19 -0.92 1.46
C ALA A 118 -6.77 -1.22 1.93
N VAL A 119 -5.82 -1.11 1.01
CA VAL A 119 -4.37 -1.27 1.27
C VAL A 119 -3.67 0.04 1.01
N ILE A 120 -2.79 0.44 1.93
CA ILE A 120 -1.93 1.63 1.82
C ILE A 120 -0.50 1.34 2.27
N ASN A 121 0.42 2.17 1.83
CA ASN A 121 1.77 2.26 2.41
C ASN A 121 1.73 3.11 3.70
N ALA A 122 2.57 2.78 4.65
CA ALA A 122 2.66 3.47 5.94
C ALA A 122 3.30 4.86 5.87
N ASP A 123 4.05 5.14 4.80
CA ASP A 123 4.88 6.33 4.63
C ASP A 123 4.36 7.31 3.56
N ASP A 124 3.20 7.02 2.97
CA ASP A 124 2.54 7.88 2.00
C ASP A 124 1.38 8.67 2.63
N PHE A 125 1.19 9.92 2.18
CA PHE A 125 0.05 10.76 2.55
C PHE A 125 -0.99 10.75 1.43
N TYR A 126 -2.21 10.27 1.73
CA TYR A 126 -3.26 10.06 0.73
C TYR A 126 -4.34 11.15 0.69
N GLY A 127 -4.62 11.80 1.83
CA GLY A 127 -5.64 12.84 1.97
C GLY A 127 -7.06 12.29 2.21
N ALA A 128 -7.85 13.06 2.95
CA ALA A 128 -9.16 12.64 3.45
C ALA A 128 -10.16 12.25 2.35
N GLU A 129 -10.12 12.93 1.19
CA GLU A 129 -11.01 12.66 0.06
C GLU A 129 -10.77 11.27 -0.54
N ALA A 130 -9.51 10.83 -0.62
CA ALA A 130 -9.16 9.50 -1.11
C ALA A 130 -9.72 8.39 -0.21
N TYR A 131 -9.62 8.55 1.12
CA TYR A 131 -10.21 7.60 2.07
C TYR A 131 -11.73 7.56 1.97
N LYS A 132 -12.37 8.71 1.82
CA LYS A 132 -13.81 8.77 1.62
C LYS A 132 -14.24 8.08 0.33
N THR A 133 -13.58 8.35 -0.77
CA THR A 133 -13.87 7.78 -2.09
C THR A 133 -13.78 6.26 -2.06
N ILE A 134 -12.69 5.70 -1.53
CA ILE A 134 -12.51 4.24 -1.48
C ILE A 134 -13.46 3.59 -0.48
N ALA A 135 -13.74 4.22 0.66
CA ALA A 135 -14.68 3.70 1.65
C ALA A 135 -16.09 3.62 1.10
N ASP A 136 -16.58 4.68 0.43
CA ASP A 136 -17.90 4.73 -0.18
C ASP A 136 -18.11 3.58 -1.19
N TYR A 137 -17.06 3.22 -1.94
CA TYR A 137 -17.10 2.07 -2.84
C TYR A 137 -17.06 0.74 -2.10
N LEU A 138 -16.12 0.55 -1.18
CA LEU A 138 -15.95 -0.71 -0.44
C LEU A 138 -17.18 -1.08 0.40
N MET A 139 -17.88 -0.11 0.98
CA MET A 139 -19.10 -0.33 1.74
C MET A 139 -20.25 -0.93 0.92
N GLN A 140 -20.20 -0.81 -0.41
CA GLN A 140 -21.19 -1.38 -1.33
C GLN A 140 -20.85 -2.84 -1.71
N LEU A 141 -19.63 -3.30 -1.39
CA LEU A 141 -19.12 -4.61 -1.81
C LEU A 141 -19.37 -5.75 -0.80
N ASP A 142 -20.20 -5.52 0.23
CA ASP A 142 -20.53 -6.54 1.23
C ASP A 142 -21.07 -7.81 0.57
N GLY A 143 -20.40 -8.94 0.83
CA GLY A 143 -20.72 -10.24 0.21
C GLY A 143 -20.36 -10.35 -1.28
N SER A 144 -19.82 -9.32 -1.90
CA SER A 144 -19.33 -9.35 -3.28
C SER A 144 -18.00 -10.11 -3.39
N ARG A 145 -17.69 -10.58 -4.61
CA ARG A 145 -16.43 -11.23 -4.96
C ARG A 145 -15.88 -10.63 -6.24
N ASP A 146 -14.57 -10.81 -6.45
CA ASP A 146 -13.89 -10.38 -7.67
C ASP A 146 -14.11 -8.89 -7.99
N ARG A 147 -14.17 -8.06 -6.94
CA ARG A 147 -14.33 -6.62 -7.05
C ARG A 147 -13.13 -5.91 -6.45
N TYR A 148 -12.39 -5.24 -7.32
CA TYR A 148 -11.17 -4.54 -6.98
C TYR A 148 -11.24 -3.12 -7.49
N CYS A 149 -10.61 -2.20 -6.78
CA CYS A 149 -10.57 -0.79 -7.16
C CYS A 149 -9.25 -0.17 -6.74
N MET A 150 -9.02 1.03 -7.19
CA MET A 150 -7.95 1.89 -6.72
C MET A 150 -8.39 3.34 -6.75
N VAL A 151 -7.77 4.18 -5.95
CA VAL A 151 -7.86 5.63 -6.12
C VAL A 151 -6.68 6.09 -6.96
N ALA A 152 -6.97 6.63 -8.13
CA ALA A 152 -5.98 7.30 -8.97
C ALA A 152 -5.87 8.78 -8.61
N TYR A 153 -4.68 9.32 -8.76
CA TYR A 153 -4.37 10.72 -8.51
C TYR A 153 -3.96 11.40 -9.82
N ASP A 154 -4.24 12.69 -9.94
CA ASP A 154 -3.66 13.49 -11.03
C ASP A 154 -2.15 13.58 -10.84
N LEU A 155 -1.38 13.28 -11.87
CA LEU A 155 0.08 13.25 -11.82
C LEU A 155 0.68 14.53 -11.23
N ASN A 156 0.15 15.70 -11.60
CA ASN A 156 0.64 17.01 -11.14
C ASN A 156 0.58 17.17 -9.61
N LYS A 157 -0.31 16.45 -8.93
CA LYS A 157 -0.48 16.48 -7.45
C LYS A 157 0.46 15.53 -6.72
N THR A 158 1.23 14.72 -7.44
CA THR A 158 2.08 13.67 -6.87
C THR A 158 3.57 13.88 -7.14
N LEU A 159 3.95 15.00 -7.73
CA LEU A 159 5.33 15.34 -8.04
C LEU A 159 6.09 15.83 -6.79
N SER A 160 7.41 15.76 -6.86
CA SER A 160 8.32 16.27 -5.83
C SER A 160 9.05 17.51 -6.34
N SER A 161 9.25 18.50 -5.47
CA SER A 161 10.15 19.63 -5.74
C SER A 161 11.63 19.26 -5.55
N ASN A 162 11.92 18.06 -5.02
CA ASN A 162 13.26 17.64 -4.62
C ASN A 162 13.83 16.51 -5.51
N GLY A 163 13.37 16.42 -6.75
CA GLY A 163 13.85 15.43 -7.71
C GLY A 163 12.73 14.61 -8.36
N THR A 164 13.14 13.60 -9.13
CA THR A 164 12.23 12.74 -9.87
C THR A 164 11.42 11.83 -8.95
N VAL A 165 10.24 11.41 -9.42
CA VAL A 165 9.38 10.42 -8.75
C VAL A 165 9.16 9.21 -9.64
N SER A 166 8.76 8.08 -9.04
CA SER A 166 8.26 6.90 -9.74
C SER A 166 6.76 6.77 -9.50
N ARG A 167 5.98 6.52 -10.58
CA ARG A 167 4.52 6.35 -10.50
C ARG A 167 4.04 5.23 -11.40
N GLY A 168 3.03 4.50 -10.95
CA GLY A 168 2.25 3.62 -11.81
C GLY A 168 1.31 4.45 -12.68
N VAL A 169 1.70 4.73 -13.92
CA VAL A 169 0.84 5.45 -14.88
C VAL A 169 -0.28 4.54 -15.33
N CYS A 170 -1.52 4.99 -15.16
CA CYS A 170 -2.73 4.21 -15.37
C CYS A 170 -3.39 4.53 -16.72
N GLY A 171 -3.75 3.49 -17.48
CA GLY A 171 -4.72 3.58 -18.55
C GLY A 171 -6.12 3.33 -17.98
N VAL A 172 -7.09 4.18 -18.33
CA VAL A 172 -8.46 4.10 -17.84
C VAL A 172 -9.41 4.18 -19.03
N ASP A 173 -10.43 3.31 -19.07
CA ASP A 173 -11.45 3.37 -20.12
C ASP A 173 -12.54 4.41 -19.84
N GLY A 174 -13.49 4.57 -20.76
CA GLY A 174 -14.59 5.53 -20.63
C GLY A 174 -15.60 5.22 -19.51
N GLU A 175 -15.52 4.03 -18.91
CA GLU A 175 -16.37 3.60 -17.78
C GLU A 175 -15.62 3.72 -16.44
N GLY A 176 -14.36 4.15 -16.47
CA GLY A 176 -13.52 4.29 -15.27
C GLY A 176 -12.83 3.00 -14.85
N ASN A 177 -12.78 1.98 -15.70
CA ASN A 177 -12.05 0.75 -15.38
C ASN A 177 -10.56 0.89 -15.71
N LEU A 178 -9.70 0.35 -14.83
CA LEU A 178 -8.27 0.27 -15.07
C LEU A 178 -8.00 -0.74 -16.20
N THR A 179 -7.39 -0.28 -17.28
CA THR A 179 -7.03 -1.12 -18.44
C THR A 179 -5.55 -1.47 -18.47
N SER A 180 -4.71 -0.63 -17.88
CA SER A 180 -3.26 -0.86 -17.76
C SER A 180 -2.67 -0.06 -16.61
N MET A 181 -1.55 -0.54 -16.07
CA MET A 181 -0.72 0.21 -15.13
C MET A 181 0.74 -0.09 -15.42
N VAL A 182 1.51 0.96 -15.74
CA VAL A 182 2.92 0.83 -16.08
C VAL A 182 3.74 1.71 -15.15
N GLU A 183 4.67 1.11 -14.42
CA GLU A 183 5.60 1.89 -13.61
C GLU A 183 6.52 2.72 -14.48
N ARG A 184 6.50 4.04 -14.27
CA ARG A 184 7.39 5.02 -14.87
C ARG A 184 8.24 5.62 -13.78
N THR A 185 9.55 5.45 -13.91
CA THR A 185 10.55 6.04 -13.02
C THR A 185 11.06 7.34 -13.61
N GLN A 186 11.67 8.20 -12.79
CA GLN A 186 12.27 9.46 -13.29
C GLN A 186 11.26 10.41 -13.95
N ILE A 187 10.12 10.62 -13.31
CA ILE A 187 9.14 11.63 -13.71
C ILE A 187 9.43 12.92 -12.93
N GLU A 188 9.52 14.04 -13.63
CA GLU A 188 9.70 15.36 -12.99
C GLU A 188 9.02 16.49 -13.76
N ARG A 189 8.86 17.64 -13.09
CA ARG A 189 8.42 18.87 -13.74
C ARG A 189 9.63 19.66 -14.22
N MET A 190 9.67 19.93 -15.52
CA MET A 190 10.71 20.71 -16.15
C MET A 190 10.55 22.21 -15.90
N PRO A 191 11.61 23.03 -16.07
CA PRO A 191 11.54 24.49 -15.90
C PRO A 191 10.52 25.19 -16.79
N ASP A 192 10.18 24.59 -17.96
CA ASP A 192 9.13 25.10 -18.87
C ASP A 192 7.70 24.73 -18.43
N GLY A 193 7.56 24.03 -17.29
CA GLY A 193 6.30 23.64 -16.70
C GLY A 193 5.79 22.27 -17.12
N LYS A 194 6.34 21.64 -18.17
CA LYS A 194 5.94 20.31 -18.62
C LYS A 194 6.32 19.23 -17.63
N ILE A 195 5.50 18.19 -17.54
CA ILE A 195 5.83 16.97 -16.80
C ILE A 195 6.43 15.99 -17.78
N VAL A 196 7.61 15.47 -17.48
CA VAL A 196 8.38 14.59 -18.40
C VAL A 196 8.76 13.31 -17.68
N PHE A 197 8.62 12.20 -18.40
CA PHE A 197 9.17 10.90 -18.05
C PHE A 197 10.44 10.66 -18.87
N HIS A 198 11.54 10.35 -18.19
CA HIS A 198 12.83 10.03 -18.80
C HIS A 198 13.01 8.52 -18.87
N ASP A 199 12.88 7.93 -20.06
CA ASP A 199 13.01 6.47 -20.24
C ASP A 199 14.42 6.00 -20.63
N GLY A 200 15.39 6.92 -20.65
CA GLY A 200 16.77 6.68 -21.06
C GLY A 200 17.00 6.77 -22.58
N GLY A 201 15.96 6.99 -23.38
CA GLY A 201 16.01 7.17 -24.83
C GLY A 201 15.42 8.52 -25.25
N ALA A 202 14.11 8.59 -25.41
CA ALA A 202 13.38 9.80 -25.71
C ALA A 202 12.52 10.22 -24.52
N ASP A 203 12.53 11.52 -24.20
CA ASP A 203 11.66 12.06 -23.18
C ASP A 203 10.20 12.03 -23.65
N GLU A 204 9.31 11.56 -22.79
CA GLU A 204 7.87 11.53 -23.01
C GLU A 204 7.18 12.60 -22.16
N VAL A 205 6.40 13.49 -22.78
CA VAL A 205 5.62 14.49 -22.07
C VAL A 205 4.31 13.86 -21.60
N LEU A 206 4.04 13.95 -20.31
CA LEU A 206 2.81 13.48 -19.67
C LEU A 206 1.87 14.65 -19.37
N ALA A 207 0.56 14.40 -19.51
CA ALA A 207 -0.46 15.40 -19.15
C ALA A 207 -0.53 15.60 -17.62
N GLU A 208 -0.91 16.78 -17.17
CA GLU A 208 -1.03 17.08 -15.74
C GLU A 208 -2.05 16.23 -15.01
N ASP A 209 -3.13 15.89 -15.69
CA ASP A 209 -4.25 15.06 -15.23
C ASP A 209 -4.07 13.58 -15.54
N THR A 210 -2.88 13.16 -16.00
CA THR A 210 -2.58 11.74 -16.20
C THR A 210 -2.85 10.96 -14.92
N PRO A 211 -3.74 9.94 -14.92
CA PRO A 211 -4.05 9.18 -13.73
C PRO A 211 -2.86 8.31 -13.31
N VAL A 212 -2.48 8.39 -12.05
CA VAL A 212 -1.38 7.62 -11.50
C VAL A 212 -1.75 6.93 -10.19
N SER A 213 -1.14 5.78 -9.95
CA SER A 213 -1.25 5.05 -8.69
C SER A 213 -0.28 5.63 -7.64
N MET A 214 -0.80 5.76 -6.41
CA MET A 214 -0.05 5.99 -5.17
C MET A 214 -0.17 4.79 -4.22
N ASN A 215 -0.51 3.60 -4.74
CA ASN A 215 -0.68 2.36 -3.98
C ASN A 215 -1.85 2.41 -2.97
N LEU A 216 -2.93 3.12 -3.28
CA LEU A 216 -4.20 3.03 -2.56
C LEU A 216 -5.16 2.11 -3.34
N PHE A 217 -5.22 0.84 -2.92
CA PHE A 217 -6.03 -0.20 -3.55
C PHE A 217 -7.16 -0.66 -2.64
N GLY A 218 -8.27 -1.13 -3.23
CA GLY A 218 -9.38 -1.74 -2.54
C GLY A 218 -9.71 -3.12 -3.10
N PHE A 219 -10.02 -4.07 -2.21
CA PHE A 219 -10.23 -5.46 -2.56
C PHE A 219 -11.40 -6.08 -1.80
N THR A 220 -12.03 -7.09 -2.42
CA THR A 220 -12.84 -8.07 -1.71
C THR A 220 -11.96 -9.19 -1.15
N PRO A 221 -12.35 -9.90 -0.05
CA PRO A 221 -11.47 -10.85 0.66
C PRO A 221 -11.00 -12.06 -0.17
N ASP A 222 -11.67 -12.38 -1.28
CA ASP A 222 -11.23 -13.42 -2.22
C ASP A 222 -9.86 -13.13 -2.85
N PHE A 223 -9.42 -11.87 -2.83
CA PHE A 223 -8.06 -11.48 -3.23
C PHE A 223 -6.97 -12.30 -2.52
N PHE A 224 -7.16 -12.63 -1.23
CA PHE A 224 -6.19 -13.43 -0.49
C PHE A 224 -6.02 -14.85 -1.07
N VAL A 225 -7.08 -15.44 -1.61
CA VAL A 225 -7.02 -16.75 -2.25
C VAL A 225 -6.17 -16.69 -3.51
N TYR A 226 -6.48 -15.75 -4.40
CA TYR A 226 -5.72 -15.53 -5.64
C TYR A 226 -4.27 -15.16 -5.37
N SER A 227 -4.05 -14.24 -4.43
CA SER A 227 -2.69 -13.83 -4.06
C SER A 227 -1.84 -15.00 -3.59
N LYS A 228 -2.40 -15.92 -2.80
CA LYS A 228 -1.71 -17.13 -2.33
C LYS A 228 -1.37 -18.10 -3.46
N GLU A 229 -2.28 -18.27 -4.42
CA GLU A 229 -2.07 -19.13 -5.59
C GLU A 229 -0.99 -18.52 -6.51
N TYR A 230 -1.08 -17.23 -6.81
CA TYR A 230 -0.09 -16.50 -7.61
C TYR A 230 1.29 -16.48 -6.94
N PHE A 231 1.34 -16.33 -5.61
CA PHE A 231 2.60 -16.39 -4.88
C PHE A 231 3.33 -17.71 -5.08
N ARG A 232 2.62 -18.86 -5.06
CA ARG A 232 3.24 -20.17 -5.32
C ARG A 232 3.86 -20.24 -6.71
N THR A 233 3.13 -19.84 -7.73
CA THR A 233 3.60 -19.85 -9.12
C THR A 233 4.80 -18.90 -9.29
N TRP A 234 4.69 -17.70 -8.73
CA TRP A 234 5.78 -16.74 -8.75
C TRP A 234 7.02 -17.23 -8.00
N PHE A 235 6.83 -17.85 -6.83
CA PHE A 235 7.93 -18.38 -6.03
C PHE A 235 8.74 -19.43 -6.80
N GLU A 236 8.07 -20.40 -7.44
CA GLU A 236 8.75 -21.43 -8.24
C GLU A 236 9.53 -20.82 -9.41
N ALA A 237 8.98 -19.82 -10.09
CA ALA A 237 9.63 -19.14 -11.20
C ALA A 237 10.84 -18.27 -10.77
N ASN A 238 10.87 -17.83 -9.50
CA ASN A 238 11.87 -16.89 -8.97
C ASN A 238 12.74 -17.47 -7.86
N ARG A 239 12.68 -18.78 -7.61
CA ARG A 239 13.33 -19.43 -6.48
C ARG A 239 14.84 -19.16 -6.37
N GLU A 240 15.52 -19.05 -7.50
CA GLU A 240 16.96 -18.79 -7.56
C GLU A 240 17.30 -17.29 -7.45
N ASN A 241 16.33 -16.40 -7.65
CA ASN A 241 16.51 -14.97 -7.54
C ASN A 241 16.21 -14.48 -6.13
N ILE A 242 17.22 -14.53 -5.24
CA ILE A 242 17.09 -14.09 -3.83
C ILE A 242 16.74 -12.61 -3.64
N LYS A 243 16.69 -11.82 -4.73
CA LYS A 243 16.33 -10.40 -4.71
C LYS A 243 14.95 -10.13 -5.31
N ALA A 244 14.29 -11.13 -5.93
CA ALA A 244 12.98 -10.95 -6.51
C ALA A 244 11.93 -10.57 -5.45
N GLU A 245 10.99 -9.73 -5.81
CA GLU A 245 9.86 -9.32 -4.97
C GLU A 245 8.53 -9.59 -5.69
N PHE A 246 7.55 -9.98 -4.92
CA PHE A 246 6.18 -10.25 -5.35
C PHE A 246 5.31 -9.03 -5.01
N TYR A 247 4.98 -8.26 -6.04
CA TYR A 247 4.16 -7.06 -5.95
C TYR A 247 2.71 -7.34 -6.29
#